data_bb0c0950b9d3d5440f4f8da5f65c733f
#
_entry.id   bb0c0950b9d3d5440f4f8da5f65c733f
#
_cell.length_a   1.000
_cell.length_b   1.000
_cell.length_c   1.000
_cell.angle_alpha   90.00
_cell.angle_beta   90.00
_cell.angle_gamma   90.00
#
_symmetry.space_group_name_H-M   'P 1'
#
loop_
_entity.id
_entity.type
_entity.pdbx_description
1 polymer ?
#
loop_
_entity_poly.entity_id
_entity_poly.type
_entity_poly.pdbx_seq_one_letter_code
_entity_poly.pdbx_strand_id
1 'polypeptide(L)'
;NDGYLTITGRIKDIFKTAKGKYVAPNPIELKLSKNSFIEQVCVVGDNLTQPIALVILSEGKKIASEIKSSFEELIVSINDQLENHERIKKIVVLKDSWSIENNILTPTLKIKRNIVDEKYKEFYEKWFNSTKQIVFQ
;
A
#
# COMPACT_ATOMS: atom_id res chain seq x y z
N ASN A 1 19.87 1.08 -21.87
CA ASN A 1 19.20 1.25 -21.99
C ASN A 1 18.78 1.04 -21.87
N ASP A 2 19.08 1.23 -21.84
CA ASP A 2 18.37 1.40 -21.89
C ASP A 2 17.75 1.41 -21.74
N GLY A 3 18.22 1.65 -21.75
CA GLY A 3 17.36 1.97 -21.94
C GLY A 3 17.11 2.00 -21.50
N TYR A 4 17.27 2.62 -21.46
CA TYR A 4 16.71 2.74 -21.35
C TYR A 4 16.30 2.50 -20.69
N LEU A 5 16.62 2.55 -20.70
CA LEU A 5 16.02 2.46 -19.92
C LEU A 5 15.63 3.07 -18.83
N THR A 6 15.38 3.85 -18.69
CA THR A 6 14.93 4.69 -17.61
C THR A 6 13.45 4.56 -17.37
N ILE A 7 13.09 3.44 -16.95
CA ILE A 7 11.72 3.21 -16.57
C ILE A 7 11.62 3.52 -15.08
N THR A 8 10.91 4.56 -14.73
CA THR A 8 10.76 5.00 -13.35
C THR A 8 9.79 4.15 -12.56
N GLY A 9 8.94 3.37 -13.19
CA GLY A 9 8.07 2.40 -12.52
C GLY A 9 8.29 1.04 -13.10
N ARG A 10 8.14 0.01 -12.32
CA ARG A 10 8.21 -1.36 -12.84
C ARG A 10 6.86 -1.70 -13.44
N ILE A 11 6.85 -2.00 -14.72
CA ILE A 11 5.61 -2.37 -15.41
C ILE A 11 4.92 -3.55 -14.73
N LYS A 12 5.70 -4.49 -14.21
CA LYS A 12 5.16 -5.68 -13.53
C LYS A 12 4.49 -5.37 -12.18
N ASP A 13 4.70 -4.17 -11.63
CA ASP A 13 4.06 -3.78 -10.39
C ASP A 13 2.73 -3.07 -10.62
N ILE A 14 2.46 -2.68 -11.85
CA ILE A 14 1.19 -2.05 -12.20
C ILE A 14 0.07 -3.08 -12.11
N PHE A 15 -1.01 -2.71 -11.44
CA PHE A 15 -2.16 -3.60 -11.33
C PHE A 15 -3.39 -2.97 -11.98
N LYS A 16 -4.37 -3.81 -12.28
CA LYS A 16 -5.60 -3.40 -12.94
C LYS A 16 -6.75 -3.48 -11.95
N THR A 17 -7.47 -2.39 -11.77
CA THR A 17 -8.64 -2.36 -10.89
C THR A 17 -9.81 -3.10 -11.53
N ALA A 18 -10.85 -3.37 -10.73
CA ALA A 18 -12.06 -4.01 -11.22
C ALA A 18 -12.76 -3.20 -12.32
N LYS A 19 -12.51 -1.89 -12.38
CA LYS A 19 -13.05 -1.00 -13.41
C LYS A 19 -12.21 -0.98 -14.68
N GLY A 20 -11.14 -1.77 -14.73
CA GLY A 20 -10.28 -1.84 -15.90
C GLY A 20 -9.23 -0.74 -15.99
N LYS A 21 -9.02 0.00 -14.93
CA LYS A 21 -8.02 1.07 -14.90
C LYS A 21 -6.70 0.55 -14.34
N TYR A 22 -5.59 1.02 -14.90
CA TYR A 22 -4.26 0.63 -14.45
C TYR A 22 -3.76 1.61 -13.39
N VAL A 23 -3.14 1.08 -12.36
CA VAL A 23 -2.58 1.87 -11.26
C VAL A 23 -1.12 1.50 -11.07
N ALA A 24 -0.25 2.52 -11.06
CA ALA A 24 1.15 2.36 -10.73
C ALA A 24 1.32 2.63 -9.23
N PRO A 25 1.59 1.59 -8.42
CA PRO A 25 1.60 1.77 -6.97
C PRO A 25 2.82 2.50 -6.43
N ASN A 26 3.95 2.46 -7.14
CA ASN A 26 5.20 3.02 -6.61
C ASN A 26 5.14 4.51 -6.26
N PRO A 27 4.61 5.40 -7.12
CA PRO A 27 4.50 6.81 -6.75
C PRO A 27 3.59 7.04 -5.55
N ILE A 28 2.53 6.26 -5.44
CA ILE A 28 1.59 6.35 -4.30
C ILE A 28 2.28 5.92 -3.02
N GLU A 29 3.01 4.80 -3.09
CA GLU A 29 3.77 4.28 -1.95
C GLU A 29 4.80 5.29 -1.47
N LEU A 30 5.47 5.97 -2.39
CA LEU A 30 6.45 6.98 -2.05
C LEU A 30 5.82 8.13 -1.26
N LYS A 31 4.65 8.57 -1.67
CA LYS A 31 3.92 9.63 -0.95
C LYS A 31 3.49 9.17 0.45
N LEU A 32 3.00 7.94 0.56
CA LEU A 32 2.58 7.38 1.84
C LEU A 32 3.76 7.20 2.80
N SER A 33 4.91 6.78 2.28
CA SER A 33 6.10 6.51 3.09
C SER A 33 6.67 7.73 3.80
N LYS A 34 6.22 8.93 3.44
CA LYS A 34 6.63 10.15 4.11
C LYS A 34 6.01 10.31 5.49
N ASN A 35 4.99 9.52 5.81
CA ASN A 35 4.36 9.54 7.12
C ASN A 35 5.28 8.83 8.13
N SER A 36 5.53 9.48 9.29
CA SER A 36 6.47 8.97 10.28
C SER A 36 6.06 7.67 10.95
N PHE A 37 4.78 7.34 10.93
CA PHE A 37 4.29 6.07 11.51
C PHE A 37 4.47 4.89 10.57
N ILE A 38 4.78 5.12 9.31
CA ILE A 38 4.88 4.05 8.31
C ILE A 38 6.33 3.65 8.09
N GLU A 39 6.65 2.38 8.34
CA GLU A 39 7.96 1.82 8.03
C GLU A 39 7.97 1.19 6.65
N GLN A 40 6.92 0.40 6.35
CA GLN A 40 6.77 -0.25 5.06
C GLN A 40 5.34 -0.02 4.57
N VAL A 41 5.18 0.11 3.26
CA VAL A 41 3.87 0.27 2.65
C VAL A 41 3.81 -0.44 1.32
N CYS A 42 2.68 -1.08 1.04
CA CYS A 42 2.45 -1.73 -0.24
C CYS A 42 1.02 -1.40 -0.69
N VAL A 43 0.90 -0.72 -1.81
CA VAL A 43 -0.40 -0.40 -2.38
C VAL A 43 -0.85 -1.56 -3.27
N VAL A 44 -2.01 -2.10 -2.98
CA VAL A 44 -2.60 -3.23 -3.72
C VAL A 44 -4.01 -2.87 -4.14
N GLY A 45 -4.55 -3.62 -5.08
CA GLY A 45 -5.90 -3.33 -5.55
C GLY A 45 -6.32 -4.11 -6.79
N ASP A 46 -5.57 -5.17 -7.10
CA ASP A 46 -5.92 -6.01 -8.24
C ASP A 46 -7.35 -6.54 -8.05
N ASN A 47 -8.22 -6.29 -9.02
CA ASN A 47 -9.64 -6.66 -8.98
C ASN A 47 -10.48 -5.93 -7.93
N LEU A 48 -9.93 -4.93 -7.25
CA LEU A 48 -10.71 -4.04 -6.39
C LEU A 48 -11.10 -2.79 -7.18
N THR A 49 -12.19 -2.15 -6.79
CA THR A 49 -12.63 -0.93 -7.47
C THR A 49 -11.71 0.25 -7.19
N GLN A 50 -11.01 0.21 -6.05
CA GLN A 50 -10.03 1.23 -5.69
C GLN A 50 -8.87 0.60 -4.95
N PRO A 51 -7.68 1.20 -4.99
CA PRO A 51 -6.52 0.70 -4.25
C PRO A 51 -6.71 0.79 -2.74
N ILE A 52 -6.02 -0.09 -2.03
CA ILE A 52 -5.86 0.00 -0.58
C ILE A 52 -4.37 -0.06 -0.26
N ALA A 53 -3.98 0.50 0.86
CA ALA A 53 -2.59 0.50 1.30
C ALA A 53 -2.40 -0.44 2.49
N LEU A 54 -1.46 -1.37 2.37
CA LEU A 54 -1.06 -2.24 3.46
C LEU A 54 0.17 -1.63 4.11
N VAL A 55 0.14 -1.44 5.41
CA VAL A 55 1.15 -0.66 6.14
C VAL A 55 1.71 -1.47 7.30
N ILE A 56 3.04 -1.42 7.43
CA ILE A 56 3.75 -1.91 8.62
C ILE A 56 4.19 -0.67 9.39
N LEU A 57 3.83 -0.61 10.66
CA LEU A 57 4.16 0.56 11.50
C LEU A 57 5.63 0.56 11.86
N SER A 58 6.20 1.77 11.97
CA SER A 58 7.55 1.94 12.46
C SER A 58 7.60 1.59 13.96
N GLU A 59 8.79 1.23 14.44
CA GLU A 59 8.98 0.89 15.85
C GLU A 59 8.79 2.11 16.75
N GLY A 60 8.44 1.84 18.00
CA GLY A 60 8.26 2.86 19.04
C GLY A 60 6.86 2.80 19.64
N LYS A 61 6.65 3.61 20.67
CA LYS A 61 5.34 3.71 21.31
C LYS A 61 4.37 4.40 20.38
N LYS A 62 3.22 3.79 20.19
CA LYS A 62 2.20 4.30 19.28
C LYS A 62 0.84 4.23 19.97
N ILE A 63 0.09 5.30 19.85
CA ILE A 63 -1.28 5.37 20.35
C ILE A 63 -2.19 5.18 19.13
N ALA A 64 -3.07 4.18 19.21
CA ALA A 64 -3.93 3.81 18.08
C ALA A 64 -4.77 4.99 17.58
N SER A 65 -5.27 5.82 18.48
CA SER A 65 -6.07 6.98 18.08
C SER A 65 -5.26 8.01 17.31
N GLU A 66 -3.99 8.21 17.65
CA GLU A 66 -3.11 9.12 16.94
C GLU A 66 -2.78 8.58 15.56
N ILE A 67 -2.49 7.28 15.46
CA ILE A 67 -2.22 6.61 14.20
C ILE A 67 -3.43 6.73 13.28
N LYS A 68 -4.60 6.43 13.79
CA LYS A 68 -5.84 6.50 13.03
C LYS A 68 -6.08 7.91 12.49
N SER A 69 -5.94 8.92 13.35
CA SER A 69 -6.12 10.32 12.97
C SER A 69 -5.12 10.74 11.91
N SER A 70 -3.85 10.37 12.08
CA SER A 70 -2.79 10.67 11.13
C SER A 70 -3.07 10.05 9.77
N PHE A 71 -3.51 8.81 9.75
CA PHE A 71 -3.78 8.09 8.49
C PHE A 71 -5.03 8.61 7.80
N GLU A 72 -6.04 9.02 8.54
CA GLU A 72 -7.23 9.64 7.96
C GLU A 72 -6.87 10.94 7.24
N GLU A 73 -6.04 11.76 7.86
CA GLU A 73 -5.54 12.99 7.24
C GLU A 73 -4.66 12.68 6.03
N LEU A 74 -3.85 11.64 6.14
CA LEU A 74 -2.96 11.20 5.07
C LEU A 74 -3.75 10.79 3.83
N ILE A 75 -4.83 10.04 4.01
CA ILE A 75 -5.68 9.62 2.91
C ILE A 75 -6.27 10.83 2.20
N VAL A 76 -6.79 11.80 2.94
CA VAL A 76 -7.38 13.01 2.36
C VAL A 76 -6.32 13.78 1.56
N SER A 77 -5.15 13.98 2.17
CA SER A 77 -4.06 14.74 1.55
C SER A 77 -3.56 14.07 0.27
N ILE A 78 -3.38 12.76 0.30
CA ILE A 78 -2.87 12.03 -0.86
C ILE A 78 -3.91 11.95 -1.96
N ASN A 79 -5.15 11.66 -1.61
CA ASN A 79 -6.22 11.52 -2.61
C ASN A 79 -6.47 12.82 -3.35
N ASP A 80 -6.20 13.95 -2.73
CA ASP A 80 -6.31 15.25 -3.38
C ASP A 80 -5.31 15.40 -4.54
N GLN A 81 -4.24 14.63 -4.52
CA GLN A 81 -3.18 14.65 -5.54
C GLN A 81 -3.31 13.53 -6.56
N LEU A 82 -4.28 12.62 -6.38
CA LEU A 82 -4.41 11.42 -7.21
C LEU A 82 -5.62 11.48 -8.13
N GLU A 83 -5.51 10.77 -9.26
CA GLU A 83 -6.64 10.55 -10.14
C GLU A 83 -7.68 9.66 -9.44
N ASN A 84 -8.92 9.73 -9.88
CA ASN A 84 -10.02 8.98 -9.24
C ASN A 84 -9.70 7.50 -9.07
N HIS A 85 -9.15 6.86 -10.09
CA HIS A 85 -8.87 5.43 -10.06
C HIS A 85 -7.66 5.07 -9.19
N GLU A 86 -6.85 6.05 -8.81
CA GLU A 86 -5.66 5.87 -7.99
C GLU A 86 -5.91 6.14 -6.51
N ARG A 87 -7.05 6.72 -6.18
CA ARG A 87 -7.34 7.12 -4.79
C ARG A 87 -7.41 5.93 -3.86
N ILE A 88 -6.76 6.09 -2.71
CA ILE A 88 -6.71 5.05 -1.68
C ILE A 88 -8.03 5.00 -0.93
N LYS A 89 -8.64 3.83 -0.90
CA LYS A 89 -9.90 3.61 -0.19
C LYS A 89 -9.70 3.34 1.29
N LYS A 90 -8.65 2.57 1.62
CA LYS A 90 -8.38 2.08 2.97
C LYS A 90 -6.89 2.10 3.25
N ILE A 91 -6.53 2.23 4.53
CA ILE A 91 -5.20 1.89 5.01
C ILE A 91 -5.39 0.73 5.98
N VAL A 92 -4.70 -0.38 5.73
CA VAL A 92 -4.74 -1.57 6.59
C VAL A 92 -3.43 -1.65 7.35
N VAL A 93 -3.51 -1.58 8.67
CA VAL A 93 -2.34 -1.70 9.53
C VAL A 93 -2.16 -3.18 9.87
N LEU A 94 -1.06 -3.76 9.39
CA LEU A 94 -0.79 -5.18 9.56
C LEU A 94 -0.03 -5.44 10.86
N LYS A 95 -0.27 -6.61 11.44
CA LYS A 95 0.44 -7.06 12.65
C LYS A 95 1.82 -7.59 12.31
N ASP A 96 1.95 -8.18 11.12
CA ASP A 96 3.18 -8.83 10.72
C ASP A 96 4.27 -7.80 10.43
N SER A 97 5.51 -8.19 10.64
CA SER A 97 6.63 -7.42 10.11
C SER A 97 7.07 -8.06 8.80
N TRP A 98 7.61 -7.26 7.90
CA TRP A 98 8.11 -7.75 6.63
C TRP A 98 9.64 -7.80 6.69
N SER A 99 10.20 -8.91 6.25
CA SER A 99 11.63 -9.14 6.34
C SER A 99 12.13 -9.96 5.16
N ILE A 100 13.44 -10.11 5.07
CA ILE A 100 14.07 -10.98 4.08
C ILE A 100 13.77 -12.43 4.44
N GLU A 101 13.77 -12.76 5.73
CA GLU A 101 13.53 -14.13 6.21
C GLU A 101 12.16 -14.66 5.86
N ASN A 102 11.12 -13.83 5.92
CA ASN A 102 9.77 -14.28 5.53
C ASN A 102 9.49 -14.12 4.04
N ASN A 103 10.53 -13.80 3.27
CA ASN A 103 10.50 -13.74 1.82
C ASN A 103 9.65 -12.59 1.24
N ILE A 104 9.23 -11.64 2.06
CA ILE A 104 8.46 -10.48 1.58
C ILE A 104 9.39 -9.40 1.04
N LEU A 105 10.58 -9.27 1.61
CA LEU A 105 11.56 -8.29 1.18
C LEU A 105 12.71 -8.92 0.42
N THR A 106 13.23 -8.22 -0.58
CA THR A 106 14.46 -8.60 -1.28
C THR A 106 15.66 -8.26 -0.39
N PRO A 107 16.87 -8.77 -0.72
CA PRO A 107 18.09 -8.37 0.02
C PRO A 107 18.34 -6.87 0.03
N THR A 108 17.80 -6.12 -0.94
CA THR A 108 17.88 -4.67 -0.97
C THR A 108 16.69 -4.02 -0.30
N LEU A 109 15.89 -4.80 0.44
CA LEU A 109 14.73 -4.37 1.22
C LEU A 109 13.58 -3.80 0.37
N LYS A 110 13.47 -4.26 -0.86
CA LYS A 110 12.33 -3.94 -1.72
C LYS A 110 11.23 -4.97 -1.52
N ILE A 111 9.99 -4.52 -1.53
CA ILE A 111 8.84 -5.39 -1.30
C ILE A 111 8.60 -6.30 -2.51
N LYS A 112 8.43 -7.58 -2.26
CA LYS A 112 8.03 -8.55 -3.28
C LYS A 112 6.51 -8.56 -3.32
N ARG A 113 5.95 -7.77 -4.22
CA ARG A 113 4.49 -7.58 -4.30
C ARG A 113 3.72 -8.87 -4.53
N ASN A 114 4.27 -9.77 -5.33
CA ASN A 114 3.63 -11.06 -5.59
C ASN A 114 3.52 -11.92 -4.32
N ILE A 115 4.50 -11.82 -3.43
CA ILE A 115 4.47 -12.55 -2.15
C ILE A 115 3.44 -11.92 -1.21
N VAL A 116 3.34 -10.59 -1.21
CA VAL A 116 2.32 -9.88 -0.45
C VAL A 116 0.94 -10.31 -0.92
N ASP A 117 0.71 -10.38 -2.22
CA ASP A 117 -0.56 -10.81 -2.79
C ASP A 117 -0.89 -12.24 -2.36
N GLU A 118 0.07 -13.16 -2.45
CA GLU A 118 -0.16 -14.55 -2.05
C GLU A 118 -0.57 -14.65 -0.57
N LYS A 119 0.05 -13.84 0.26
CA LYS A 119 -0.18 -13.90 1.71
C LYS A 119 -1.51 -13.27 2.11
N TYR A 120 -1.89 -12.16 1.49
CA TYR A 120 -3.01 -11.36 1.96
C TYR A 120 -4.19 -11.27 1.00
N LYS A 121 -4.08 -11.78 -0.21
CA LYS A 121 -5.10 -11.64 -1.25
C LYS A 121 -6.51 -12.04 -0.79
N GLU A 122 -6.61 -13.10 -0.02
CA GLU A 122 -7.89 -13.58 0.48
C GLU A 122 -8.58 -12.60 1.43
N PHE A 123 -7.83 -11.64 1.99
CA PHE A 123 -8.36 -10.64 2.91
C PHE A 123 -8.70 -9.32 2.24
N TYR A 124 -8.27 -9.09 1.01
CA TYR A 124 -8.41 -7.79 0.34
C TYR A 124 -9.86 -7.35 0.26
N GLU A 125 -10.75 -8.22 -0.16
CA GLU A 125 -12.16 -7.89 -0.30
C GLU A 125 -12.79 -7.58 1.05
N LYS A 126 -12.46 -8.36 2.07
CA LYS A 126 -12.93 -8.15 3.42
C LYS A 126 -12.50 -6.79 3.95
N TRP A 127 -11.25 -6.44 3.77
CA TRP A 127 -10.72 -5.15 4.20
C TRP A 127 -11.35 -4.01 3.42
N PHE A 128 -11.49 -4.19 2.11
CA PHE A 128 -12.09 -3.19 1.23
C PHE A 128 -13.53 -2.88 1.63
N ASN A 129 -14.28 -3.88 2.03
CA ASN A 129 -15.69 -3.74 2.39
C ASN A 129 -15.92 -3.37 3.86
N SER A 130 -14.84 -3.23 4.64
CA SER A 130 -14.93 -2.79 6.02
C SER A 130 -15.56 -1.40 6.10
N THR A 131 -16.34 -1.15 7.16
CA THR A 131 -16.92 0.16 7.40
C THR A 131 -15.90 1.18 7.88
N LYS A 132 -14.75 0.71 8.32
CA LYS A 132 -13.67 1.57 8.82
C LYS A 132 -12.71 1.94 7.70
N GLN A 133 -12.31 3.21 7.64
CA GLN A 133 -11.33 3.68 6.66
C GLN A 133 -9.92 3.19 7.02
N ILE A 134 -9.61 3.16 8.31
CA ILE A 134 -8.35 2.63 8.81
C ILE A 134 -8.65 1.31 9.49
N VAL A 135 -8.12 0.22 8.94
CA VAL A 135 -8.35 -1.14 9.44
C VAL A 135 -7.11 -1.59 10.21
N PHE A 136 -7.28 -1.99 11.46
CA PHE A 136 -6.21 -2.59 12.25
C PHE A 136 -6.40 -4.11 12.24
N GLN A 137 -5.40 -4.81 11.73
CA GLN A 137 -5.43 -6.27 11.67
C GLN A 137 -5.38 -6.90 13.09
#